data_58ce65b7f42c538a0ffa79f46406b4fd
#
_entry.id   58ce65b7f42c538a0ffa79f46406b4fd
#
_cell.length_a   1.000
_cell.length_b   1.000
_cell.length_c   1.000
_cell.angle_alpha   90.00
_cell.angle_beta   90.00
_cell.angle_gamma   90.00
#
_symmetry.space_group_name_H-M   'P 1'
#
loop_
_entity.id
_entity.type
_entity.pdbx_description
1 polymer ?
#
loop_
_entity_poly.entity_id
_entity_poly.type
_entity_poly.pdbx_seq_one_letter_code
_entity_poly.pdbx_strand_id
1 'polypeptide(L)'
;MTSTTTRLTIPLLTTSSPSPAVAAVVRPILKWAGGKRQLLPALRPYYPSSINRYIEPFLGSGAVFLDCHNRGLLDAASAVRLSDVNADVIGCYRMVRDDVEAVIEALQALDAGHRAHGSRHFYAVRDEQFNPIRRDVHARPDPAHAYTPGLAAMLIYLNRTGYNGLFRLNSRGGFNVPVGRYARVTICDAPNL
;
A
#
# COMPACT_ATOMS: atom_id res chain seq x y z
N MET A 1 -26.22 8.45 -7.29
CA MET A 1 -24.83 8.44 -6.79
C MET A 1 -24.07 7.34 -7.51
N THR A 2 -23.39 7.68 -8.59
CA THR A 2 -22.66 6.71 -9.42
C THR A 2 -21.28 6.46 -8.80
N SER A 3 -21.09 5.28 -8.25
CA SER A 3 -19.80 4.83 -7.71
C SER A 3 -18.80 4.64 -8.85
N THR A 4 -17.84 5.53 -8.98
CA THR A 4 -16.76 5.43 -9.99
C THR A 4 -15.76 4.38 -9.52
N THR A 5 -15.84 3.18 -10.08
CA THR A 5 -14.89 2.11 -9.82
C THR A 5 -13.62 2.38 -10.62
N THR A 6 -12.55 2.78 -9.96
CA THR A 6 -11.24 3.04 -10.61
C THR A 6 -10.60 1.72 -11.06
N ARG A 7 -10.30 1.60 -12.36
CA ARG A 7 -9.70 0.40 -12.98
C ARG A 7 -8.17 0.52 -13.00
N LEU A 8 -7.49 -0.50 -12.54
CA LEU A 8 -6.03 -0.64 -12.62
C LEU A 8 -5.70 -1.80 -13.58
N THR A 9 -5.11 -1.50 -14.73
CA THR A 9 -4.51 -2.50 -15.64
C THR A 9 -3.00 -2.41 -15.51
N ILE A 10 -2.30 -3.51 -15.18
CA ILE A 10 -0.85 -3.54 -15.03
C ILE A 10 -0.25 -4.25 -16.24
N PRO A 11 0.52 -3.58 -17.13
CA PRO A 11 1.41 -4.27 -18.06
C PRO A 11 2.67 -4.70 -17.27
N LEU A 12 2.98 -5.98 -17.29
CA LEU A 12 4.25 -6.51 -16.80
C LEU A 12 5.35 -6.25 -17.82
N LEU A 13 6.44 -5.64 -17.39
CA LEU A 13 7.63 -5.39 -18.20
C LEU A 13 8.26 -6.72 -18.62
N THR A 14 8.44 -6.91 -19.94
CA THR A 14 9.22 -8.00 -20.51
C THR A 14 10.70 -7.71 -20.30
N THR A 15 11.35 -8.40 -19.38
CA THR A 15 12.81 -8.47 -19.29
C THR A 15 13.27 -9.86 -19.70
N SER A 16 14.26 -9.91 -20.60
CA SER A 16 15.01 -11.10 -21.00
C SER A 16 15.56 -11.85 -19.77
N SER A 17 15.40 -13.17 -19.77
CA SER A 17 15.75 -14.08 -18.68
C SER A 17 17.19 -13.93 -18.18
N PRO A 18 17.37 -13.58 -16.89
CA PRO A 18 18.52 -14.06 -16.14
C PRO A 18 18.12 -15.32 -15.35
N SER A 19 19.09 -16.19 -15.10
CA SER A 19 19.07 -17.35 -14.21
C SER A 19 18.24 -17.10 -12.94
N PRO A 20 17.54 -18.10 -12.35
CA PRO A 20 16.59 -17.87 -11.27
C PRO A 20 17.31 -17.43 -10.00
N ALA A 21 17.58 -16.13 -9.89
CA ALA A 21 17.72 -15.51 -8.59
C ALA A 21 16.39 -15.76 -7.86
N VAL A 22 16.42 -16.32 -6.65
CA VAL A 22 15.24 -16.53 -5.81
C VAL A 22 14.53 -15.17 -5.74
N ALA A 23 13.43 -15.04 -6.48
CA ALA A 23 12.68 -13.79 -6.53
C ALA A 23 12.31 -13.41 -5.09
N ALA A 24 12.66 -12.21 -4.66
CA ALA A 24 12.38 -11.75 -3.31
C ALA A 24 10.88 -11.86 -3.05
N VAL A 25 10.49 -12.50 -1.94
CA VAL A 25 9.08 -12.66 -1.56
C VAL A 25 8.50 -11.28 -1.24
N VAL A 26 7.61 -10.79 -2.09
CA VAL A 26 6.94 -9.49 -1.91
C VAL A 26 5.90 -9.57 -0.79
N ARG A 27 5.84 -8.55 0.02
CA ARG A 27 4.94 -8.48 1.19
C ARG A 27 4.05 -7.23 1.11
N PRO A 28 2.85 -7.26 1.74
CA PRO A 28 2.01 -6.08 1.85
C PRO A 28 2.79 -4.85 2.36
N ILE A 29 2.66 -3.74 1.65
CA ILE A 29 3.31 -2.47 2.01
C ILE A 29 2.61 -1.78 3.19
N LEU A 30 1.30 -2.03 3.34
CA LEU A 30 0.46 -1.52 4.43
C LEU A 30 0.08 -2.66 5.37
N LYS A 31 0.08 -2.37 6.67
CA LYS A 31 -0.63 -3.17 7.67
C LYS A 31 -2.11 -2.82 7.58
N TRP A 32 -2.99 -3.81 7.51
CA TRP A 32 -4.42 -3.56 7.36
C TRP A 32 -5.23 -4.41 8.33
N ALA A 33 -6.09 -3.76 9.12
CA ALA A 33 -6.98 -4.46 10.05
C ALA A 33 -7.94 -5.37 9.25
N GLY A 34 -8.11 -6.62 9.69
CA GLY A 34 -8.89 -7.62 8.93
C GLY A 34 -8.18 -8.12 7.66
N GLY A 35 -6.88 -7.82 7.51
CA GLY A 35 -6.10 -8.30 6.37
C GLY A 35 -6.08 -9.83 6.29
N LYS A 36 -6.24 -10.38 5.08
CA LYS A 36 -6.39 -11.82 4.79
C LYS A 36 -5.10 -12.63 5.01
N ARG A 37 -4.00 -12.01 5.50
CA ARG A 37 -2.71 -12.69 5.68
C ARG A 37 -2.80 -13.94 6.57
N GLN A 38 -3.59 -13.87 7.64
CA GLN A 38 -3.79 -15.01 8.54
C GLN A 38 -4.63 -16.13 7.89
N LEU A 39 -5.42 -15.80 6.87
CA LEU A 39 -6.25 -16.76 6.14
C LEU A 39 -5.50 -17.47 5.00
N LEU A 40 -4.32 -16.99 4.60
CA LEU A 40 -3.58 -17.54 3.46
C LEU A 40 -3.36 -19.05 3.55
N PRO A 41 -2.96 -19.65 4.70
CA PRO A 41 -2.81 -21.11 4.80
C PRO A 41 -4.10 -21.86 4.49
N ALA A 42 -5.26 -21.33 4.91
CA ALA A 42 -6.56 -21.93 4.67
C ALA A 42 -7.07 -21.70 3.22
N LEU A 43 -6.66 -20.61 2.57
CA LEU A 43 -7.07 -20.29 1.19
C LEU A 43 -6.25 -21.03 0.13
N ARG A 44 -4.97 -21.27 0.40
CA ARG A 44 -4.03 -21.89 -0.57
C ARG A 44 -4.48 -23.21 -1.17
N PRO A 45 -5.13 -24.14 -0.46
CA PRO A 45 -5.64 -25.39 -1.04
C PRO A 45 -6.70 -25.18 -2.13
N TYR A 46 -7.32 -24.01 -2.18
CA TYR A 46 -8.36 -23.64 -3.15
C TYR A 46 -7.83 -22.85 -4.34
N TYR A 47 -6.53 -22.53 -4.37
CA TYR A 47 -5.95 -21.82 -5.49
C TYR A 47 -5.88 -22.73 -6.72
N PRO A 48 -6.22 -22.22 -7.93
CA PRO A 48 -5.98 -22.96 -9.16
C PRO A 48 -4.49 -23.05 -9.44
N SER A 49 -4.08 -23.93 -10.35
CA SER A 49 -2.68 -24.10 -10.78
C SER A 49 -2.14 -22.88 -11.56
N SER A 50 -3.02 -22.11 -12.20
CA SER A 50 -2.70 -20.85 -12.89
C SER A 50 -3.92 -19.92 -12.88
N ILE A 51 -3.71 -18.62 -12.99
CA ILE A 51 -4.77 -17.60 -12.94
C ILE A 51 -4.66 -16.70 -14.18
N ASN A 52 -5.56 -16.87 -15.14
CA ASN A 52 -5.63 -16.02 -16.33
C ASN A 52 -6.31 -14.67 -16.05
N ARG A 53 -7.23 -14.65 -15.07
CA ARG A 53 -7.93 -13.44 -14.64
C ARG A 53 -8.05 -13.41 -13.12
N TYR A 54 -7.49 -12.36 -12.51
CA TYR A 54 -7.57 -12.12 -11.07
C TYR A 54 -8.37 -10.86 -10.78
N ILE A 55 -9.37 -10.97 -9.92
CA ILE A 55 -10.19 -9.81 -9.50
C ILE A 55 -10.26 -9.81 -7.97
N GLU A 56 -9.75 -8.76 -7.33
CA GLU A 56 -9.88 -8.54 -5.88
C GLU A 56 -10.60 -7.21 -5.62
N PRO A 57 -11.93 -7.25 -5.32
CA PRO A 57 -12.74 -6.04 -5.13
C PRO A 57 -12.54 -5.38 -3.76
N PHE A 58 -11.96 -6.07 -2.79
CA PHE A 58 -11.64 -5.61 -1.44
C PHE A 58 -10.16 -5.87 -1.15
N LEU A 59 -9.29 -5.08 -1.81
CA LEU A 59 -7.84 -5.27 -1.81
C LEU A 59 -7.26 -5.25 -0.39
N GLY A 60 -7.62 -4.24 0.41
CA GLY A 60 -7.00 -4.01 1.71
C GLY A 60 -5.48 -3.93 1.59
N SER A 61 -4.77 -4.83 2.27
CA SER A 61 -3.30 -4.91 2.17
C SER A 61 -2.78 -5.69 0.95
N GLY A 62 -3.63 -6.19 0.06
CA GLY A 62 -3.22 -6.98 -1.10
C GLY A 62 -2.61 -8.35 -0.77
N ALA A 63 -2.88 -8.89 0.42
CA ALA A 63 -2.22 -10.09 0.90
C ALA A 63 -2.45 -11.32 0.00
N VAL A 64 -3.67 -11.49 -0.54
CA VAL A 64 -4.01 -12.64 -1.42
C VAL A 64 -3.38 -12.45 -2.79
N PHE A 65 -3.48 -11.25 -3.36
CA PHE A 65 -2.84 -10.90 -4.63
C PHE A 65 -1.33 -11.19 -4.59
N LEU A 66 -0.65 -10.68 -3.55
CA LEU A 66 0.80 -10.87 -3.39
C LEU A 66 1.17 -12.33 -3.14
N ASP A 67 0.35 -13.09 -2.42
CA ASP A 67 0.59 -14.53 -2.23
C ASP A 67 0.44 -15.30 -3.54
N CYS A 68 -0.55 -14.99 -4.38
CA CYS A 68 -0.71 -15.56 -5.71
C CYS A 68 0.49 -15.21 -6.61
N HIS A 69 0.96 -13.96 -6.57
CA HIS A 69 2.14 -13.52 -7.31
C HIS A 69 3.41 -14.28 -6.86
N ASN A 70 3.67 -14.34 -5.56
CA ASN A 70 4.84 -15.03 -4.99
C ASN A 70 4.87 -16.53 -5.30
N ARG A 71 3.72 -17.12 -5.60
CA ARG A 71 3.57 -18.54 -5.97
C ARG A 71 3.66 -18.77 -7.48
N GLY A 72 3.85 -17.72 -8.27
CA GLY A 72 3.89 -17.84 -9.73
C GLY A 72 2.56 -18.25 -10.37
N LEU A 73 1.43 -17.97 -9.69
CA LEU A 73 0.10 -18.26 -10.22
C LEU A 73 -0.38 -17.19 -11.20
N LEU A 74 0.25 -16.00 -11.16
CA LEU A 74 0.02 -14.87 -12.04
C LEU A 74 1.24 -14.69 -12.95
N ASP A 75 1.02 -14.56 -14.23
CA ASP A 75 2.04 -14.31 -15.23
C ASP A 75 1.78 -12.99 -15.98
N ALA A 76 2.63 -12.67 -16.97
CA ALA A 76 2.51 -11.45 -17.76
C ALA A 76 1.22 -11.39 -18.61
N ALA A 77 0.58 -12.53 -18.90
CA ALA A 77 -0.67 -12.61 -19.63
C ALA A 77 -1.90 -12.52 -18.72
N SER A 78 -1.73 -12.62 -17.42
CA SER A 78 -2.82 -12.58 -16.45
C SER A 78 -3.47 -11.19 -16.38
N ALA A 79 -4.79 -11.14 -16.59
CA ALA A 79 -5.55 -9.91 -16.43
C ALA A 79 -5.84 -9.66 -14.94
N VAL A 80 -5.13 -8.72 -14.32
CA VAL A 80 -5.27 -8.37 -12.89
C VAL A 80 -6.12 -7.13 -12.70
N ARG A 81 -7.16 -7.22 -11.86
CA ARG A 81 -7.98 -6.09 -11.44
C ARG A 81 -8.06 -6.03 -9.91
N LEU A 82 -7.47 -4.97 -9.34
CA LEU A 82 -7.50 -4.68 -7.92
C LEU A 82 -8.39 -3.46 -7.67
N SER A 83 -9.23 -3.52 -6.65
CA SER A 83 -10.07 -2.40 -6.23
C SER A 83 -10.32 -2.41 -4.73
N ASP A 84 -10.62 -1.25 -4.19
CA ASP A 84 -11.05 -1.06 -2.81
C ASP A 84 -11.94 0.16 -2.73
N VAL A 85 -12.85 0.22 -1.75
CA VAL A 85 -13.65 1.40 -1.48
C VAL A 85 -12.79 2.52 -0.87
N ASN A 86 -11.69 2.16 -0.23
CA ASN A 86 -10.77 3.10 0.36
C ASN A 86 -9.79 3.64 -0.70
N ALA A 87 -10.01 4.88 -1.13
CA ALA A 87 -9.18 5.55 -2.13
C ALA A 87 -7.73 5.73 -1.66
N ASP A 88 -7.46 5.82 -0.35
CA ASP A 88 -6.10 5.93 0.19
C ASP A 88 -5.29 4.65 -0.09
N VAL A 89 -5.92 3.48 0.04
CA VAL A 89 -5.28 2.20 -0.31
C VAL A 89 -4.93 2.16 -1.79
N ILE A 90 -5.90 2.41 -2.65
CA ILE A 90 -5.71 2.34 -4.11
C ILE A 90 -4.71 3.40 -4.58
N GLY A 91 -4.81 4.64 -4.08
CA GLY A 91 -3.87 5.72 -4.41
C GLY A 91 -2.45 5.38 -4.00
N CYS A 92 -2.26 4.81 -2.80
CA CYS A 92 -0.95 4.37 -2.31
C CYS A 92 -0.34 3.29 -3.22
N TYR A 93 -1.07 2.22 -3.54
CA TYR A 93 -0.60 1.15 -4.43
C TYR A 93 -0.33 1.65 -5.86
N ARG A 94 -1.11 2.63 -6.34
CA ARG A 94 -0.86 3.26 -7.65
C ARG A 94 0.47 3.98 -7.66
N MET A 95 0.77 4.77 -6.63
CA MET A 95 2.04 5.52 -6.57
C MET A 95 3.25 4.58 -6.48
N VAL A 96 3.15 3.49 -5.73
CA VAL A 96 4.20 2.46 -5.70
C VAL A 96 4.38 1.79 -7.06
N ARG A 97 3.30 1.58 -7.83
CA ARG A 97 3.39 1.03 -9.18
C ARG A 97 3.96 2.03 -10.18
N ASP A 98 3.53 3.30 -10.12
CA ASP A 98 3.73 4.28 -11.18
C ASP A 98 5.00 5.12 -10.97
N ASP A 99 5.43 5.33 -9.71
CA ASP A 99 6.56 6.20 -9.35
C ASP A 99 7.20 5.76 -8.01
N VAL A 100 7.69 4.53 -7.98
CA VAL A 100 8.24 3.91 -6.77
C VAL A 100 9.46 4.67 -6.23
N GLU A 101 10.31 5.21 -7.12
CA GLU A 101 11.53 5.91 -6.71
C GLU A 101 11.19 7.18 -5.92
N ALA A 102 10.21 7.97 -6.37
CA ALA A 102 9.76 9.14 -5.63
C ALA A 102 9.10 8.77 -4.28
N VAL A 103 8.41 7.62 -4.21
CA VAL A 103 7.87 7.10 -2.94
C VAL A 103 9.01 6.71 -1.98
N ILE A 104 10.06 6.05 -2.48
CA ILE A 104 11.23 5.64 -1.68
C ILE A 104 11.95 6.88 -1.16
N GLU A 105 12.22 7.87 -2.01
CA GLU A 105 12.88 9.12 -1.61
C GLU A 105 12.10 9.83 -0.49
N ALA A 106 10.79 9.98 -0.67
CA ALA A 106 9.94 10.58 0.35
C ALA A 106 9.91 9.77 1.66
N LEU A 107 9.90 8.43 1.59
CA LEU A 107 9.98 7.58 2.78
C LEU A 107 11.32 7.67 3.50
N GLN A 108 12.43 7.81 2.79
CA GLN A 108 13.76 8.02 3.37
C GLN A 108 13.82 9.33 4.14
N ALA A 109 13.24 10.41 3.60
CA ALA A 109 13.14 11.69 4.29
C ALA A 109 12.30 11.60 5.58
N LEU A 110 11.15 10.89 5.52
CA LEU A 110 10.30 10.65 6.67
C LEU A 110 10.98 9.77 7.74
N ASP A 111 11.76 8.76 7.33
CA ASP A 111 12.55 7.92 8.23
C ASP A 111 13.64 8.74 8.95
N ALA A 112 14.35 9.59 8.22
CA ALA A 112 15.36 10.50 8.81
C ALA A 112 14.73 11.45 9.84
N GLY A 113 13.59 12.07 9.50
CA GLY A 113 12.83 12.91 10.42
C GLY A 113 12.35 12.17 11.66
N HIS A 114 11.86 10.92 11.49
CA HIS A 114 11.43 10.09 12.61
C HIS A 114 12.60 9.70 13.54
N ARG A 115 13.76 9.37 12.99
CA ARG A 115 14.95 9.07 13.77
C ARG A 115 15.44 10.28 14.58
N ALA A 116 15.34 11.49 14.02
CA ALA A 116 15.73 12.72 14.68
C ALA A 116 14.76 13.17 15.78
N HIS A 117 13.45 13.01 15.58
CA HIS A 117 12.43 13.68 16.39
C HIS A 117 11.34 12.73 16.93
N GLY A 118 11.36 11.45 16.58
CA GLY A 118 10.44 10.42 17.11
C GLY A 118 8.96 10.78 16.98
N SER A 119 8.24 10.70 18.09
CA SER A 119 6.79 10.98 18.15
C SER A 119 6.42 12.42 17.74
N ARG A 120 7.29 13.39 18.00
CA ARG A 120 7.05 14.77 17.56
C ARG A 120 6.94 14.86 16.04
N HIS A 121 7.85 14.19 15.31
CA HIS A 121 7.79 14.14 13.85
C HIS A 121 6.53 13.42 13.37
N PHE A 122 6.15 12.30 14.02
CA PHE A 122 4.92 11.59 13.68
C PHE A 122 3.69 12.50 13.72
N TYR A 123 3.50 13.27 14.79
CA TYR A 123 2.36 14.14 14.93
C TYR A 123 2.40 15.32 13.96
N ALA A 124 3.57 15.91 13.70
CA ALA A 124 3.73 16.95 12.69
C ALA A 124 3.37 16.45 11.29
N VAL A 125 3.86 15.27 10.88
CA VAL A 125 3.48 14.66 9.60
C VAL A 125 1.98 14.36 9.54
N ARG A 126 1.40 13.79 10.61
CA ARG A 126 -0.01 13.43 10.63
C ARG A 126 -0.93 14.65 10.54
N ASP A 127 -0.69 15.66 11.39
CA ASP A 127 -1.64 16.72 11.61
C ASP A 127 -1.43 17.93 10.70
N GLU A 128 -0.16 18.24 10.38
CA GLU A 128 0.20 19.44 9.64
C GLU A 128 0.41 19.16 8.13
N GLN A 129 0.65 17.89 7.73
CA GLN A 129 0.92 17.53 6.34
C GLN A 129 -0.12 16.54 5.79
N PHE A 130 -0.18 15.32 6.32
CA PHE A 130 -1.02 14.25 5.78
C PHE A 130 -2.51 14.62 5.79
N ASN A 131 -3.05 15.02 6.94
CA ASN A 131 -4.48 15.30 7.06
C ASN A 131 -4.95 16.48 6.17
N PRO A 132 -4.25 17.62 6.07
CA PRO A 132 -4.62 18.67 5.14
C PRO A 132 -4.57 18.22 3.67
N ILE A 133 -3.44 17.64 3.22
CA ILE A 133 -3.27 17.18 1.83
C ILE A 133 -4.31 16.10 1.48
N ARG A 134 -4.52 15.13 2.38
CA ARG A 134 -5.52 14.09 2.19
C ARG A 134 -6.92 14.68 2.02
N ARG A 135 -7.29 15.68 2.80
CA ARG A 135 -8.60 16.35 2.69
C ARG A 135 -8.79 16.96 1.32
N ASP A 136 -7.77 17.65 0.80
CA ASP A 136 -7.80 18.29 -0.52
C ASP A 136 -7.89 17.25 -1.64
N VAL A 137 -7.17 16.13 -1.51
CA VAL A 137 -7.22 15.01 -2.45
C VAL A 137 -8.62 14.36 -2.44
N HIS A 138 -9.20 14.15 -1.26
CA HIS A 138 -10.53 13.54 -1.13
C HIS A 138 -11.70 14.45 -1.52
N ALA A 139 -11.46 15.74 -1.70
CA ALA A 139 -12.42 16.68 -2.29
C ALA A 139 -12.50 16.57 -3.83
N ARG A 140 -11.57 15.86 -4.48
CA ARG A 140 -11.53 15.67 -5.93
C ARG A 140 -12.46 14.54 -6.38
N PRO A 141 -12.94 14.56 -7.64
CA PRO A 141 -13.84 13.52 -8.18
C PRO A 141 -13.27 12.10 -8.14
N ASP A 142 -11.95 11.95 -8.33
CA ASP A 142 -11.23 10.67 -8.21
C ASP A 142 -10.02 10.84 -7.26
N PRO A 143 -10.22 10.63 -5.96
CA PRO A 143 -9.16 10.78 -4.97
C PRO A 143 -7.97 9.85 -5.20
N ALA A 144 -8.21 8.62 -5.66
CA ALA A 144 -7.14 7.66 -5.90
C ALA A 144 -6.23 8.07 -7.07
N HIS A 145 -6.77 8.76 -8.08
CA HIS A 145 -6.01 9.35 -9.19
C HIS A 145 -5.24 10.61 -8.78
N ALA A 146 -5.75 11.32 -7.80
CA ALA A 146 -5.14 12.55 -7.31
C ALA A 146 -4.04 12.31 -6.26
N TYR A 147 -3.76 11.05 -5.94
CA TYR A 147 -2.68 10.68 -5.01
C TYR A 147 -1.32 11.07 -5.57
N THR A 148 -0.40 11.44 -4.69
CA THR A 148 0.99 11.79 -5.04
C THR A 148 1.95 10.84 -4.33
N PRO A 149 3.21 10.69 -4.83
CA PRO A 149 4.23 9.88 -4.15
C PRO A 149 4.46 10.30 -2.69
N GLY A 150 4.49 11.60 -2.42
CA GLY A 150 4.62 12.14 -1.05
C GLY A 150 3.45 11.76 -0.14
N LEU A 151 2.20 11.79 -0.63
CA LEU A 151 1.04 11.38 0.14
C LEU A 151 1.05 9.86 0.40
N ALA A 152 1.46 9.05 -0.58
CA ALA A 152 1.62 7.61 -0.42
C ALA A 152 2.70 7.28 0.61
N ALA A 153 3.86 7.95 0.55
CA ALA A 153 4.93 7.80 1.51
C ALA A 153 4.47 8.16 2.95
N MET A 154 3.74 9.27 3.10
CA MET A 154 3.18 9.65 4.41
C MET A 154 2.18 8.60 4.92
N LEU A 155 1.32 8.03 4.06
CA LEU A 155 0.41 6.96 4.47
C LEU A 155 1.17 5.71 4.94
N ILE A 156 2.19 5.27 4.18
CA ILE A 156 3.03 4.12 4.55
C ILE A 156 3.74 4.40 5.89
N TYR A 157 4.33 5.58 6.04
CA TYR A 157 5.00 6.03 7.25
C TYR A 157 4.07 5.98 8.47
N LEU A 158 2.91 6.65 8.40
CA LEU A 158 1.94 6.71 9.48
C LEU A 158 1.36 5.33 9.82
N ASN A 159 1.16 4.47 8.83
CA ASN A 159 0.70 3.12 9.04
C ASN A 159 1.75 2.23 9.71
N ARG A 160 3.02 2.36 9.33
CA ARG A 160 4.12 1.57 9.92
C ARG A 160 4.48 2.01 11.33
N THR A 161 4.42 3.32 11.62
CA THR A 161 4.80 3.91 12.90
C THR A 161 3.61 4.15 13.83
N GLY A 162 2.38 4.13 13.31
CA GLY A 162 1.14 4.26 14.07
C GLY A 162 0.79 3.02 14.89
N TYR A 163 -0.03 3.21 15.93
CA TYR A 163 -0.44 2.15 16.84
C TYR A 163 -1.09 0.97 16.10
N ASN A 164 -0.51 -0.21 16.24
CA ASN A 164 -0.92 -1.47 15.61
C ASN A 164 -1.09 -1.44 14.08
N GLY A 165 -0.53 -0.44 13.39
CA GLY A 165 -0.70 -0.29 11.95
C GLY A 165 -2.16 -0.08 11.53
N LEU A 166 -2.95 0.55 12.41
CA LEU A 166 -4.36 0.83 12.13
C LEU A 166 -4.50 1.95 11.09
N PHE A 167 -5.56 1.87 10.32
CA PHE A 167 -6.10 3.00 9.57
C PHE A 167 -7.43 3.39 10.18
N ARG A 168 -7.52 4.57 10.76
CA ARG A 168 -8.74 5.06 11.41
C ARG A 168 -8.90 6.56 11.18
N LEU A 169 -10.11 6.95 10.83
CA LEU A 169 -10.51 8.33 10.64
C LEU A 169 -11.46 8.77 11.76
N ASN A 170 -11.35 10.02 12.16
CA ASN A 170 -12.34 10.64 13.05
C ASN A 170 -13.60 11.06 12.25
N SER A 171 -14.60 11.60 12.94
CA SER A 171 -15.86 12.06 12.32
C SER A 171 -15.70 13.18 11.27
N ARG A 172 -14.55 13.87 11.28
CA ARG A 172 -14.20 14.91 10.30
C ARG A 172 -13.35 14.37 9.14
N GLY A 173 -13.17 13.04 9.05
CA GLY A 173 -12.37 12.39 8.01
C GLY A 173 -10.84 12.50 8.22
N GLY A 174 -10.37 13.03 9.31
CA GLY A 174 -8.93 13.09 9.61
C GLY A 174 -8.38 11.79 10.17
N PHE A 175 -7.22 11.36 9.71
CA PHE A 175 -6.48 10.23 10.28
C PHE A 175 -6.09 10.56 11.73
N ASN A 176 -6.46 9.69 12.67
CA ASN A 176 -6.36 9.97 14.10
C ASN A 176 -5.71 8.85 14.93
N VAL A 177 -4.99 7.94 14.28
CA VAL A 177 -4.24 6.91 14.99
C VAL A 177 -3.07 7.56 15.73
N PRO A 178 -2.84 7.22 17.01
CA PRO A 178 -1.67 7.70 17.75
C PRO A 178 -0.39 6.98 17.29
N VAL A 179 0.77 7.55 17.65
CA VAL A 179 2.06 6.88 17.43
C VAL A 179 2.10 5.54 18.18
N GLY A 180 2.67 4.51 17.55
CA GLY A 180 2.89 3.20 18.15
C GLY A 180 4.13 3.18 19.06
N ARG A 181 4.20 2.16 19.91
CA ARG A 181 5.36 1.92 20.79
C ARG A 181 6.21 0.80 20.23
N TYR A 182 7.05 1.12 19.23
CA TYR A 182 7.93 0.14 18.60
C TYR A 182 9.38 0.40 19.02
N ALA A 183 10.08 -0.62 19.52
CA ALA A 183 11.49 -0.55 19.80
C ALA A 183 12.33 -0.38 18.51
N ARG A 184 11.87 -0.98 17.44
CA ARG A 184 12.44 -0.86 16.08
C ARG A 184 11.31 -0.92 15.05
N VAL A 185 11.34 -0.04 14.07
CA VAL A 185 10.41 -0.03 12.94
C VAL A 185 11.18 0.22 11.65
N THR A 186 10.93 -0.61 10.63
CA THR A 186 11.43 -0.37 9.28
C THR A 186 10.41 0.53 8.57
N ILE A 187 10.75 1.80 8.40
CA ILE A 187 9.89 2.79 7.73
C ILE A 187 10.03 2.64 6.23
N CYS A 188 11.24 2.74 5.69
CA CYS A 188 11.51 2.52 4.27
C CYS A 188 12.04 1.08 4.07
N ASP A 189 11.25 0.26 3.38
CA ASP A 189 11.61 -1.11 2.97
C ASP A 189 11.68 -1.12 1.44
N ALA A 190 12.67 -0.38 0.90
CA ALA A 190 12.82 -0.18 -0.53
C ALA A 190 12.85 -1.48 -1.34
N PRO A 191 13.53 -2.57 -0.91
CA PRO A 191 13.51 -3.83 -1.65
C PRO A 191 12.14 -4.50 -1.74
N ASN A 192 11.16 -4.07 -0.93
CA ASN A 192 9.81 -4.62 -0.92
C ASN A 192 8.79 -3.69 -1.60
N LEU A 193 9.19 -2.50 -2.00
CA LEU A 193 8.34 -1.58 -2.75
C LEU A 193 8.47 -1.81 -4.23
#